data_15ebc1b2b4fe8912a668f68250d1978f
#
_entry.id   15ebc1b2b4fe8912a668f68250d1978f
#
_cell.length_a   1.000
_cell.length_b   1.000
_cell.length_c   1.000
_cell.angle_alpha   90.00
_cell.angle_beta   90.00
_cell.angle_gamma   90.00
#
_symmetry.space_group_name_H-M   'P 1'
#
loop_
_entity.id
_entity.type
_entity.pdbx_description
1 polymer ?
#
loop_
_entity_poly.entity_id
_entity_poly.type
_entity_poly.pdbx_seq_one_letter_code
_entity_poly.pdbx_strand_id
1 'polypeptide(L)'
;MQLEHTRQAHDYLLTHQGSRITLPALAAKFHLSQSSLKICFKALYGVPVASYLRGLRMDTAARLLQESDLPVAEIAHRVGYEDPSRFAAAFRRHTGRRPTELRRVACPTASSHTA
;
A
#
# COMPACT_ATOMS: atom_id res chain seq x y z
N MET A 1 -12.67 -23.06 4.39
CA MET A 1 -12.97 -22.60 3.03
C MET A 1 -12.83 -21.09 2.89
N GLN A 2 -13.68 -20.34 3.61
CA GLN A 2 -13.59 -18.88 3.52
C GLN A 2 -12.26 -18.33 4.01
N LEU A 3 -11.68 -18.93 5.05
CA LEU A 3 -10.39 -18.49 5.56
C LEU A 3 -9.28 -18.70 4.54
N GLU A 4 -9.32 -19.81 3.84
CA GLU A 4 -8.33 -20.10 2.82
C GLU A 4 -8.45 -19.12 1.66
N HIS A 5 -9.67 -18.86 1.21
CA HIS A 5 -9.90 -17.90 0.14
C HIS A 5 -9.48 -16.49 0.58
N THR A 6 -9.70 -16.17 1.85
CA THR A 6 -9.29 -14.88 2.39
C THR A 6 -7.77 -14.74 2.39
N ARG A 7 -7.06 -15.81 2.73
CA ARG A 7 -5.59 -15.79 2.68
C ARG A 7 -5.09 -15.61 1.26
N GLN A 8 -5.73 -16.25 0.30
CA GLN A 8 -5.37 -16.08 -1.10
C GLN A 8 -5.58 -14.64 -1.54
N ALA A 9 -6.67 -14.02 -1.09
CA ALA A 9 -6.92 -12.61 -1.39
C ALA A 9 -5.84 -11.73 -0.77
N HIS A 10 -5.44 -12.02 0.44
CA HIS A 10 -4.37 -11.30 1.12
C HIS A 10 -3.06 -11.39 0.33
N ASP A 11 -2.69 -12.60 -0.08
CA ASP A 11 -1.45 -12.80 -0.85
C ASP A 11 -1.49 -12.07 -2.17
N TYR A 12 -2.67 -12.03 -2.79
CA TYR A 12 -2.86 -11.28 -4.03
C TYR A 12 -2.60 -9.78 -3.81
N LEU A 13 -3.06 -9.25 -2.68
CA LEU A 13 -2.83 -7.84 -2.36
C LEU A 13 -1.34 -7.53 -2.24
N LEU A 14 -0.58 -8.44 -1.65
CA LEU A 14 0.85 -8.24 -1.48
C LEU A 14 1.59 -8.12 -2.82
N THR A 15 1.14 -8.89 -3.81
CA THR A 15 1.83 -8.93 -5.10
C THR A 15 1.25 -7.95 -6.13
N HIS A 16 0.06 -7.41 -5.88
CA HIS A 16 -0.64 -6.55 -6.86
C HIS A 16 -1.04 -5.21 -6.29
N GLN A 17 -0.32 -4.71 -5.31
CA GLN A 17 -0.71 -3.48 -4.63
C GLN A 17 -0.69 -2.24 -5.53
N GLY A 18 0.07 -2.29 -6.62
CA GLY A 18 0.09 -1.20 -7.59
C GLY A 18 -1.07 -1.22 -8.57
N SER A 19 -1.86 -2.29 -8.58
CA SER A 19 -3.00 -2.41 -9.46
C SER A 19 -4.23 -1.74 -8.85
N ARG A 20 -5.20 -1.42 -9.69
CA ARG A 20 -6.46 -0.88 -9.19
C ARG A 20 -7.31 -2.03 -8.68
N ILE A 21 -7.33 -2.20 -7.38
CA ILE A 21 -8.05 -3.28 -6.73
C ILE A 21 -9.31 -2.73 -6.06
N THR A 22 -10.47 -3.32 -6.40
CA THR A 22 -11.73 -2.96 -5.75
C THR A 22 -12.19 -4.15 -4.91
N LEU A 23 -12.96 -3.86 -3.86
CA LEU A 23 -13.48 -4.91 -3.00
C LEU A 23 -14.35 -5.92 -3.76
N PRO A 24 -15.31 -5.47 -4.61
CA PRO A 24 -16.12 -6.45 -5.37
C PRO A 24 -15.26 -7.34 -6.26
N ALA A 25 -14.29 -6.79 -6.97
CA ALA A 25 -13.45 -7.55 -7.86
C ALA A 25 -12.59 -8.56 -7.08
N LEU A 26 -12.04 -8.14 -5.96
CA LEU A 26 -11.22 -9.02 -5.13
C LEU A 26 -12.05 -10.17 -4.58
N ALA A 27 -13.25 -9.88 -4.08
CA ALA A 27 -14.13 -10.91 -3.55
C ALA A 27 -14.51 -11.92 -4.62
N ALA A 28 -14.89 -11.43 -5.80
CA ALA A 28 -15.28 -12.30 -6.91
C ALA A 28 -14.12 -13.20 -7.35
N LYS A 29 -12.92 -12.64 -7.42
CA LYS A 29 -11.75 -13.39 -7.87
C LYS A 29 -11.48 -14.59 -6.98
N PHE A 30 -11.73 -14.47 -5.69
CA PHE A 30 -11.44 -15.55 -4.74
C PHE A 30 -12.70 -16.23 -4.20
N HIS A 31 -13.80 -16.11 -4.95
CA HIS A 31 -15.04 -16.83 -4.66
C HIS A 31 -15.64 -16.50 -3.29
N LEU A 32 -15.57 -15.22 -2.91
CA LEU A 32 -16.13 -14.73 -1.66
C LEU A 32 -17.19 -13.68 -1.95
N SER A 33 -18.18 -13.59 -1.06
CA SER A 33 -19.05 -12.42 -1.08
C SER A 33 -18.29 -11.26 -0.48
N GLN A 34 -18.71 -10.04 -0.79
CA GLN A 34 -18.06 -8.87 -0.22
C GLN A 34 -18.15 -8.88 1.31
N SER A 35 -19.30 -9.28 1.84
CA SER A 35 -19.49 -9.36 3.30
C SER A 35 -18.55 -10.37 3.93
N SER A 36 -18.43 -11.55 3.34
CA SER A 36 -17.53 -12.58 3.85
C SER A 36 -16.09 -12.13 3.81
N LEU A 37 -15.68 -11.49 2.72
CA LEU A 37 -14.31 -10.98 2.60
C LEU A 37 -14.02 -9.96 3.69
N LYS A 38 -14.92 -9.01 3.90
CA LYS A 38 -14.73 -7.99 4.93
C LYS A 38 -14.59 -8.60 6.32
N ILE A 39 -15.50 -9.51 6.66
CA ILE A 39 -15.52 -10.12 7.98
C ILE A 39 -14.29 -10.99 8.20
N CYS A 40 -14.02 -11.88 7.27
CA CYS A 40 -12.89 -12.81 7.41
C CYS A 40 -11.55 -12.08 7.37
N PHE A 41 -11.42 -11.08 6.52
CA PHE A 41 -10.17 -10.35 6.42
C PHE A 41 -9.86 -9.62 7.74
N LYS A 42 -10.86 -8.93 8.28
CA LYS A 42 -10.66 -8.23 9.55
C LYS A 42 -10.37 -9.20 10.69
N ALA A 43 -11.02 -10.36 10.68
CA ALA A 43 -10.79 -11.37 11.72
C ALA A 43 -9.37 -11.91 11.66
N LEU A 44 -8.84 -12.14 10.45
CA LEU A 44 -7.49 -12.70 10.29
C LEU A 44 -6.39 -11.66 10.47
N TYR A 45 -6.60 -10.45 9.96
CA TYR A 45 -5.52 -9.46 9.88
C TYR A 45 -5.76 -8.22 10.73
N GLY A 46 -6.88 -8.14 11.41
CA GLY A 46 -7.12 -7.09 12.39
C GLY A 46 -7.59 -5.76 11.86
N VAL A 47 -7.55 -5.56 10.54
CA VAL A 47 -7.96 -4.29 9.92
C VAL A 47 -8.78 -4.55 8.66
N PRO A 48 -9.61 -3.58 8.23
CA PRO A 48 -10.35 -3.74 6.98
C PRO A 48 -9.43 -3.86 5.77
N VAL A 49 -9.91 -4.56 4.75
CA VAL A 49 -9.14 -4.77 3.51
C VAL A 49 -8.62 -3.46 2.92
N ALA A 50 -9.49 -2.44 2.84
CA ALA A 50 -9.10 -1.17 2.23
C ALA A 50 -7.98 -0.49 3.01
N SER A 51 -8.05 -0.54 4.33
CA SER A 51 -7.02 0.04 5.18
C SER A 51 -5.71 -0.71 5.06
N TYR A 52 -5.80 -2.02 4.97
CA TYR A 52 -4.63 -2.86 4.82
C TYR A 52 -3.90 -2.59 3.51
N LEU A 53 -4.64 -2.51 2.41
CA LEU A 53 -4.07 -2.21 1.10
C LEU A 53 -3.42 -0.83 1.10
N ARG A 54 -4.09 0.14 1.71
CA ARG A 54 -3.54 1.49 1.80
C ARG A 54 -2.22 1.50 2.56
N GLY A 55 -2.16 0.75 3.66
CA GLY A 55 -0.93 0.62 4.44
C GLY A 55 0.20 0.01 3.63
N LEU A 56 -0.09 -1.06 2.89
CA LEU A 56 0.92 -1.69 2.03
C LEU A 56 1.47 -0.72 1.00
N ARG A 57 0.58 0.05 0.38
CA ARG A 57 0.99 1.04 -0.62
C ARG A 57 1.89 2.10 -0.02
N MET A 58 1.54 2.57 1.17
CA MET A 58 2.33 3.61 1.84
C MET A 58 3.68 3.07 2.30
N ASP A 59 3.72 1.85 2.79
CA ASP A 59 4.98 1.23 3.21
C ASP A 59 5.91 1.04 2.02
N THR A 60 5.38 0.59 0.89
CA THR A 60 6.15 0.45 -0.33
C THR A 60 6.66 1.80 -0.81
N ALA A 61 5.81 2.83 -0.75
CA ALA A 61 6.20 4.18 -1.15
C ALA A 61 7.33 4.70 -0.26
N ALA A 62 7.23 4.48 1.04
CA ALA A 62 8.27 4.92 1.97
C ALA A 62 9.61 4.28 1.63
N ARG A 63 9.59 2.99 1.34
CA ARG A 63 10.80 2.27 0.95
C ARG A 63 11.38 2.83 -0.34
N LEU A 64 10.56 3.06 -1.34
CA LEU A 64 11.02 3.61 -2.61
C LEU A 64 11.59 5.02 -2.45
N LEU A 65 10.99 5.82 -1.58
CA LEU A 65 11.52 7.17 -1.32
C LEU A 65 12.91 7.14 -0.71
N GLN A 66 13.18 6.14 0.12
CA GLN A 66 14.45 6.01 0.79
C GLN A 66 15.50 5.27 -0.02
N GLU A 67 15.07 4.31 -0.84
CA GLU A 67 15.98 3.41 -1.54
C GLU A 67 16.18 3.74 -3.02
N SER A 68 15.44 4.68 -3.57
CA SER A 68 15.55 5.01 -4.99
C SER A 68 15.52 6.51 -5.22
N ASP A 69 15.88 6.91 -6.43
CA ASP A 69 15.84 8.30 -6.85
C ASP A 69 14.62 8.62 -7.69
N LEU A 70 13.63 7.72 -7.70
CA LEU A 70 12.43 7.93 -8.49
C LEU A 70 11.71 9.20 -8.06
N PRO A 71 11.17 9.98 -9.02
CA PRO A 71 10.36 11.14 -8.66
C PRO A 71 9.15 10.72 -7.83
N VAL A 72 8.70 11.60 -6.95
CA VAL A 72 7.54 11.32 -6.12
C VAL A 72 6.33 10.94 -6.96
N ALA A 73 6.12 11.62 -8.10
CA ALA A 73 4.99 11.31 -8.98
C ALA A 73 5.09 9.88 -9.52
N GLU A 74 6.29 9.42 -9.83
CA GLU A 74 6.48 8.06 -10.32
C GLU A 74 6.19 7.04 -9.21
N ILE A 75 6.64 7.33 -8.00
CA ILE A 75 6.37 6.47 -6.85
C ILE A 75 4.86 6.38 -6.60
N ALA A 76 4.17 7.52 -6.65
CA ALA A 76 2.72 7.55 -6.49
C ALA A 76 2.05 6.62 -7.49
N HIS A 77 2.47 6.71 -8.74
CA HIS A 77 1.92 5.88 -9.80
C HIS A 77 2.18 4.40 -9.56
N ARG A 78 3.39 4.05 -9.16
CA ARG A 78 3.77 2.66 -8.92
C ARG A 78 2.97 2.01 -7.80
N VAL A 79 2.57 2.79 -6.80
CA VAL A 79 1.77 2.23 -5.71
C VAL A 79 0.26 2.41 -5.95
N GLY A 80 -0.13 2.76 -7.17
CA GLY A 80 -1.52 2.73 -7.57
C GLY A 80 -2.29 4.05 -7.47
N TYR A 81 -1.60 5.17 -7.30
CA TYR A 81 -2.25 6.48 -7.24
C TYR A 81 -2.04 7.21 -8.57
N GLU A 82 -3.15 7.60 -9.20
CA GLU A 82 -3.08 8.38 -10.43
C GLU A 82 -2.81 9.85 -10.14
N ASP A 83 -3.26 10.32 -8.98
CA ASP A 83 -3.13 11.73 -8.58
C ASP A 83 -2.06 11.87 -7.51
N PRO A 84 -0.92 12.52 -7.82
CA PRO A 84 0.13 12.70 -6.82
C PRO A 84 -0.31 13.47 -5.58
N SER A 85 -1.28 14.38 -5.72
CA SER A 85 -1.80 15.13 -4.56
C SER A 85 -2.52 14.21 -3.60
N ARG A 86 -3.32 13.30 -4.13
CA ARG A 86 -4.01 12.31 -3.30
C ARG A 86 -3.03 11.37 -2.63
N PHE A 87 -2.00 10.98 -3.35
CA PHE A 87 -0.94 10.16 -2.79
C PHE A 87 -0.28 10.88 -1.62
N ALA A 88 0.10 12.14 -1.83
CA ALA A 88 0.78 12.90 -0.78
C ALA A 88 -0.08 13.03 0.47
N ALA A 89 -1.38 13.29 0.30
CA ALA A 89 -2.29 13.39 1.44
C ALA A 89 -2.40 12.05 2.19
N ALA A 90 -2.54 10.95 1.45
CA ALA A 90 -2.63 9.63 2.06
C ALA A 90 -1.32 9.26 2.75
N PHE A 91 -0.20 9.58 2.14
CA PHE A 91 1.11 9.29 2.70
C PHE A 91 1.32 10.05 4.01
N ARG A 92 0.97 11.32 4.01
CA ARG A 92 1.10 12.14 5.23
C ARG A 92 0.19 11.63 6.34
N ARG A 93 -1.01 11.19 5.98
CA ARG A 93 -1.94 10.64 6.96
C ARG A 93 -1.40 9.35 7.57
N HIS A 94 -0.74 8.54 6.77
CA HIS A 94 -0.24 7.24 7.22
C HIS A 94 1.07 7.37 7.99
N THR A 95 2.00 8.19 7.50
CA THR A 95 3.36 8.28 8.06
C THR A 95 3.58 9.50 8.94
N GLY A 96 2.71 10.49 8.87
CA GLY A 96 2.89 11.75 9.59
C GLY A 96 3.82 12.73 8.88
N ARG A 97 4.34 12.37 7.72
CA ARG A 97 5.27 13.21 6.97
C ARG A 97 4.91 13.24 5.49
N ARG A 98 5.31 14.33 4.82
CA ARG A 98 5.15 14.40 3.38
C ARG A 98 6.19 13.52 2.70
N PRO A 99 5.91 13.03 1.48
CA PRO A 99 6.89 12.22 0.76
C PRO A 99 8.24 12.92 0.60
N THR A 100 8.23 14.21 0.29
CA THR A 100 9.46 14.99 0.12
C THR A 100 10.24 15.11 1.43
N GLU A 101 9.53 15.19 2.54
CA GLU A 101 10.18 15.26 3.84
C GLU A 101 10.89 13.96 4.19
N LEU A 102 10.26 12.84 3.90
CA LEU A 102 10.86 11.54 4.17
C LEU A 102 12.10 11.33 3.31
N ARG A 103 12.06 11.72 2.05
CA ARG A 103 13.22 11.62 1.16
C ARG A 103 14.35 12.50 1.66
N ARG A 104 14.02 13.68 2.14
CA ARG A 104 15.03 14.60 2.65
C ARG A 104 15.74 14.04 3.88
N VAL A 105 14.99 13.38 4.76
CA VAL A 105 15.56 12.72 5.93
C VAL A 105 16.46 11.57 5.52
N ALA A 106 16.03 10.79 4.53
CA ALA A 106 16.78 9.64 4.07
C ALA A 106 18.06 10.02 3.35
N CYS A 107 18.03 11.08 2.54
CA CYS A 107 19.19 11.50 1.78
C CYS A 107 20.42 11.78 2.63
N PRO A 108 20.32 12.56 3.70
CA PRO A 108 21.50 12.79 4.57
C PRO A 108 22.03 11.49 5.14
N THR A 109 21.13 10.59 5.51
CA THR A 109 21.53 9.30 6.06
C THR A 109 22.27 8.48 5.02
N ALA A 110 21.74 8.43 3.81
CA ALA A 110 22.38 7.72 2.72
C ALA A 110 23.74 8.31 2.40
N SER A 111 23.84 9.63 2.41
CA SER A 111 25.10 10.30 2.18
C SER A 111 26.13 9.94 3.23
N SER A 112 25.69 9.83 4.48
CA SER A 112 26.58 9.42 5.55
C SER A 112 27.16 8.04 5.29
N HIS A 113 26.33 7.15 4.82
CA HIS A 113 26.76 5.79 4.56
C HIS A 113 27.77 5.72 3.43
N THR A 114 27.62 6.56 2.44
CA THR A 114 28.53 6.57 1.31
C THR A 114 29.83 7.29 1.62
N ALA A 115 29.79 8.09 2.62
CA ALA A 115 30.96 8.82 3.04
C ALA A 115 31.91 7.89 3.79
#